data_6566a4c2ee09409e0122e4b43c24bdd7
#
_entry.id   6566a4c2ee09409e0122e4b43c24bdd7
#
_cell.length_a   1.000
_cell.length_b   1.000
_cell.length_c   1.000
_cell.angle_alpha   90.00
_cell.angle_beta   90.00
_cell.angle_gamma   90.00
#
_symmetry.space_group_name_H-M   'P 1'
#
loop_
_entity.id
_entity.type
_entity.pdbx_description
1 polymer ?
#
loop_
_entity_poly.entity_id
_entity_poly.type
_entity_poly.pdbx_seq_one_letter_code
_entity_poly.pdbx_strand_id
1 'polypeptide(L)' 'MKYNFGNTEELKQFIVDNVITTMEAAEILSCTRQNIDRLVDTGKLTPVKRTQRDKLFLKEEILARLKPSE' A
#
# COMPACT_ATOMS: atom_id res chain seq x y z
N MET A 1 1.25 -18.63 10.69
CA MET A 1 1.15 -17.68 9.61
C MET A 1 -0.10 -17.90 8.79
N LYS A 2 -0.75 -16.84 8.43
CA LYS A 2 -2.03 -16.92 7.74
C LYS A 2 -1.92 -17.44 6.32
N TYR A 3 -0.85 -17.08 5.66
CA TYR A 3 -0.61 -17.50 4.28
C TYR A 3 0.47 -18.56 4.24
N ASN A 4 0.28 -19.49 3.34
CA ASN A 4 1.24 -20.58 3.18
C ASN A 4 1.75 -20.57 1.75
N PHE A 5 2.99 -20.16 1.59
CA PHE A 5 3.59 -20.06 0.26
C PHE A 5 4.50 -21.27 0.03
N GLY A 6 4.39 -21.84 -1.17
CA GLY A 6 5.16 -23.00 -1.51
C GLY A 6 6.63 -22.71 -1.71
N ASN A 7 6.95 -21.47 -2.11
CA ASN A 7 8.34 -21.09 -2.34
C ASN A 7 8.47 -19.59 -2.40
N THR A 8 9.71 -19.12 -2.58
CA THR A 8 10.01 -17.70 -2.63
C THR A 8 9.35 -17.01 -3.82
N GLU A 9 9.20 -17.73 -4.92
CA GLU A 9 8.57 -17.16 -6.11
C GLU A 9 7.11 -16.79 -5.85
N GLU A 10 6.40 -17.67 -5.18
CA GLU A 10 5.01 -17.39 -4.84
C GLU A 10 4.88 -16.21 -3.89
N LEU A 11 5.79 -16.13 -2.92
CA LEU A 11 5.81 -15.02 -1.99
C LEU A 11 6.08 -13.70 -2.72
N LYS A 12 7.04 -13.70 -3.62
CA LYS A 12 7.36 -12.51 -4.40
C LYS A 12 6.17 -12.08 -5.24
N GLN A 13 5.48 -13.03 -5.86
CA GLN A 13 4.32 -12.72 -6.68
C GLN A 13 3.21 -12.10 -5.82
N PHE A 14 3.01 -12.64 -4.63
CA PHE A 14 2.02 -12.09 -3.72
C PHE A 14 2.34 -10.63 -3.39
N ILE A 15 3.61 -10.34 -3.12
CA ILE A 15 4.04 -8.99 -2.80
C ILE A 15 3.82 -8.06 -3.99
N VAL A 16 4.21 -8.50 -5.19
CA VAL A 16 4.03 -7.70 -6.40
C VAL A 16 2.56 -7.35 -6.62
N ASP A 17 1.68 -8.31 -6.37
CA ASP A 17 0.27 -8.12 -6.61
C ASP A 17 -0.43 -7.30 -5.54
N ASN A 18 0.10 -7.28 -4.33
CA ASN A 18 -0.63 -6.75 -3.18
C ASN A 18 0.06 -5.60 -2.45
N VAL A 19 1.31 -5.33 -2.76
CA VAL A 19 2.08 -4.26 -2.11
C VAL A 19 2.44 -3.21 -3.15
N ILE A 20 2.16 -1.95 -2.84
CA ILE A 20 2.41 -0.85 -3.77
C ILE A 20 3.21 0.25 -3.10
N THR A 21 3.82 1.09 -3.92
CA THR A 21 4.62 2.21 -3.43
C THR A 21 3.74 3.43 -3.16
N THR A 22 4.34 4.45 -2.55
CA THR A 22 3.65 5.72 -2.33
C THR A 22 3.16 6.32 -3.63
N MET A 23 3.98 6.26 -4.67
CA MET A 23 3.60 6.82 -5.96
C MET A 23 2.41 6.10 -6.55
N GLU A 24 2.41 4.78 -6.48
CA GLU A 24 1.29 4.00 -6.98
C GLU A 24 0.02 4.28 -6.18
N ALA A 25 0.16 4.42 -4.86
CA ALA A 25 -0.99 4.75 -4.03
C ALA A 25 -1.56 6.11 -4.41
N ALA A 26 -0.69 7.08 -4.66
CA ALA A 26 -1.13 8.40 -5.08
C ALA A 26 -1.89 8.35 -6.39
N GLU A 27 -1.42 7.55 -7.33
CA GLU A 27 -2.10 7.39 -8.60
C GLU A 27 -3.48 6.77 -8.45
N ILE A 28 -3.57 5.75 -7.62
CA ILE A 28 -4.85 5.08 -7.38
C ILE A 28 -5.85 6.04 -6.76
N LEU A 29 -5.39 6.82 -5.79
CA LEU A 29 -6.27 7.76 -5.09
C LEU A 29 -6.41 9.09 -5.80
N SER A 30 -5.75 9.26 -6.94
CA SER A 30 -5.80 10.49 -7.73
C SER A 30 -5.41 11.69 -6.90
N CYS A 31 -4.33 11.56 -6.15
CA CYS A 31 -3.84 12.65 -5.32
C CYS A 31 -2.34 12.75 -5.43
N THR A 32 -1.77 13.72 -4.72
CA THR A 32 -0.33 13.92 -4.76
C THR A 32 0.36 13.03 -3.75
N ARG A 33 1.65 12.84 -3.95
CA ARG A 33 2.48 12.11 -3.03
C ARG A 33 2.48 12.78 -1.65
N GLN A 34 2.48 14.11 -1.64
CA GLN A 34 2.41 14.85 -0.39
C GLN A 34 1.14 14.55 0.38
N ASN A 35 0.05 14.37 -0.33
CA ASN A 35 -1.21 14.03 0.31
C ASN A 35 -1.15 12.65 0.94
N ILE A 36 -0.50 11.70 0.27
CA ILE A 36 -0.32 10.37 0.85
C ILE A 36 0.48 10.49 2.14
N ASP A 37 1.56 11.27 2.12
CA ASP A 37 2.38 11.45 3.33
C ASP A 37 1.56 12.07 4.45
N ARG A 38 0.69 13.00 4.13
CA ARG A 38 -0.19 13.60 5.12
C ARG A 38 -1.13 12.59 5.73
N LEU A 39 -1.67 11.69 4.90
CA LEU A 39 -2.57 10.66 5.40
C LEU A 39 -1.84 9.70 6.35
N VAL A 40 -0.59 9.42 6.06
CA VAL A 40 0.22 8.60 6.94
C VAL A 40 0.49 9.34 8.25
N ASP A 41 0.86 10.62 8.16
CA ASP A 41 1.17 11.41 9.35
C ASP A 41 -0.02 11.57 10.28
N THR A 42 -1.21 11.64 9.72
CA THR A 42 -2.43 11.80 10.51
C THR A 42 -3.02 10.48 10.97
N GLY A 43 -2.37 9.36 10.61
CA GLY A 43 -2.82 8.06 11.05
C GLY A 43 -3.93 7.45 10.22
N LYS A 44 -4.27 8.07 9.11
CA LYS A 44 -5.35 7.56 8.26
C LYS A 44 -4.89 6.46 7.33
N LEU A 45 -3.60 6.40 7.05
CA LEU A 45 -2.99 5.32 6.31
C LEU A 45 -1.82 4.79 7.10
N THR A 46 -1.65 3.48 7.12
CA THR A 46 -0.55 2.84 7.81
C THR A 46 0.26 2.05 6.79
N PRO A 47 1.51 2.43 6.54
CA PRO A 47 2.33 1.68 5.59
C PRO A 47 2.70 0.32 6.14
N VAL A 48 2.84 -0.64 5.25
CA VAL A 48 3.31 -1.97 5.61
C VAL A 48 4.76 -1.91 6.03
N LYS A 49 5.51 -1.06 5.35
CA LYS A 49 6.93 -0.91 5.64
C LYS A 49 7.38 0.48 5.22
N ARG A 50 8.28 1.06 5.99
CA ARG A 50 8.92 2.33 5.64
C ARG A 50 10.34 2.06 5.21
N THR A 51 10.73 2.65 4.08
CA THR A 51 12.10 2.59 3.61
C THR A 51 12.69 3.99 3.68
N GLN A 52 13.98 4.11 3.39
CA GLN A 52 14.63 5.42 3.40
C GLN A 52 14.04 6.36 2.37
N ARG A 53 13.57 5.82 1.26
CA ARG A 53 13.10 6.64 0.14
C ARG A 53 11.59 6.65 -0.01
N ASP A 54 10.93 5.66 0.55
CA ASP A 54 9.53 5.48 0.23
C ASP A 54 8.83 4.68 1.31
N LYS A 55 7.53 4.52 1.12
CA LYS A 55 6.71 3.71 1.99
C LYS A 55 5.98 2.71 1.12
N LEU A 56 5.71 1.55 1.68
CA LEU A 56 4.98 0.49 0.97
C LEU A 56 3.63 0.30 1.64
N PHE A 57 2.61 0.13 0.82
CA PHE A 57 1.24 0.00 1.30
C PHE A 57 0.62 -1.27 0.76
N LEU A 58 -0.37 -1.79 1.48
CA LEU A 58 -1.18 -2.86 0.95
C LEU A 58 -2.17 -2.27 -0.04
N LYS A 59 -2.17 -2.80 -1.25
CA LYS A 59 -3.07 -2.33 -2.29
C LYS A 59 -4.52 -2.37 -1.84
N GLU A 60 -4.86 -3.41 -1.10
CA GLU A 60 -6.21 -3.60 -0.60
C GLU A 60 -6.66 -2.44 0.29
N GLU A 61 -5.76 -1.96 1.14
CA GLU A 61 -6.08 -0.83 2.01
C GLU A 61 -6.27 0.45 1.23
N ILE A 62 -5.45 0.63 0.20
CA ILE A 62 -5.58 1.82 -0.64
C ILE A 62 -6.88 1.77 -1.43
N LEU A 63 -7.24 0.63 -1.97
CA LEU A 63 -8.49 0.49 -2.71
C LEU A 63 -9.72 0.67 -1.81
N ALA A 64 -9.62 0.21 -0.58
CA ALA A 64 -10.71 0.38 0.37
C ALA A 64 -10.95 1.85 0.68
N ARG A 65 -9.87 2.63 0.71
CA ARG A 65 -9.97 4.05 0.94
C ARG A 65 -10.56 4.78 -0.28
N LEU A 66 -10.31 4.24 -1.46
CA LEU A 66 -10.82 4.84 -2.69
C LEU A 66 -12.34 4.70 -2.79
N LYS A 67 -12.88 3.62 -2.27
CA LYS A 67 -14.32 3.40 -2.34
C LYS A 67 -15.06 4.46 -1.52
N PRO A 68 -16.06 5.09 -2.11
CA PRO A 68 -16.87 6.02 -1.33
C PRO A 68 -17.63 5.29 -0.25
N SER A 69 -17.87 5.98 0.81
CA SER A 69 -18.68 5.47 1.89
C SER A 69 -20.11 5.31 1.41
N GLU A 70 -20.65 4.17 1.64
CA GLU A 70 -22.03 3.91 1.21
C GLU A 70 -23.02 4.24 2.29
#